data_be9268908e75afc28554bdd96db17e01
#
_entry.id   be9268908e75afc28554bdd96db17e01
#
_cell.length_a   1.000
_cell.length_b   1.000
_cell.length_c   1.000
_cell.angle_alpha   90.00
_cell.angle_beta   90.00
_cell.angle_gamma   90.00
#
_symmetry.space_group_name_H-M   'P 1'
#
loop_
_entity.id
_entity.type
_entity.pdbx_description
1 polymer ?
#
loop_
_entity_poly.entity_id
_entity_poly.type
_entity_poly.pdbx_seq_one_letter_code
_entity_poly.pdbx_strand_id
1 'polypeptide(L)'
;EEDAISIMRGLKEKYENHHQVRILDEAIIAAVDLSIRYISNRFLPDKAIDLVDEAASRLRLQINSLPEELENIQRKIRQLEIEREAIKRENDKKKVTELTKVIEELSNERDKIKSRWESERGFIEKIQNEKKNIERYRYEAEAAEREGNYGLVAEQRYGKIPNAEKAIELAKEELKKAQGDNPLIDEVVNAEDIAEIVSRWTGIPVNKMMQSEREKLLNLEKELHKRVVGQDEAIVAVSDAIRRS
;
A
#
# COMPACT_ATOMS: atom_id res chain seq x y z
N GLU A 1 22.98 8.16 9.50
CA GLU A 1 21.52 8.12 9.39
C GLU A 1 21.03 9.04 8.25
N GLU A 2 21.34 10.34 8.30
CA GLU A 2 21.00 11.31 7.26
C GLU A 2 21.54 10.93 5.89
N ASP A 3 22.79 10.44 5.82
CA ASP A 3 23.39 9.95 4.58
C ASP A 3 22.62 8.75 4.00
N ALA A 4 22.15 7.84 4.87
CA ALA A 4 21.37 6.69 4.43
C ALA A 4 20.00 7.12 3.87
N ILE A 5 19.32 8.07 4.51
CA ILE A 5 18.07 8.64 4.00
C ILE A 5 18.31 9.31 2.63
N SER A 6 19.40 10.06 2.48
CA SER A 6 19.75 10.71 1.22
C SER A 6 20.00 9.70 0.10
N ILE A 7 20.73 8.62 0.39
CA ILE A 7 20.95 7.51 -0.55
C ILE A 7 19.62 6.86 -0.93
N MET A 8 18.76 6.57 0.04
CA MET A 8 17.45 5.95 -0.18
C MET A 8 16.53 6.82 -1.04
N ARG A 9 16.53 8.14 -0.80
CA ARG A 9 15.82 9.10 -1.66
C ARG A 9 16.32 9.10 -3.10
N GLY A 10 17.64 8.96 -3.30
CA GLY A 10 18.25 8.83 -4.62
C GLY A 10 17.89 7.52 -5.34
N LEU A 11 17.62 6.45 -4.60
CA LEU A 11 17.23 5.16 -5.14
C LEU A 11 15.71 5.00 -5.32
N LYS A 12 14.92 5.85 -4.67
CA LYS A 12 13.45 5.78 -4.61
C LYS A 12 12.82 5.58 -5.99
N GLU A 13 13.14 6.44 -6.94
CA GLU A 13 12.56 6.39 -8.30
C GLU A 13 12.84 5.05 -8.99
N LYS A 14 14.02 4.46 -8.79
CA LYS A 14 14.39 3.16 -9.36
C LYS A 14 13.53 2.03 -8.78
N TYR A 15 13.31 2.04 -7.46
CA TYR A 15 12.47 1.05 -6.78
C TYR A 15 10.99 1.22 -7.13
N GLU A 16 10.48 2.46 -7.17
CA GLU A 16 9.13 2.76 -7.61
C GLU A 16 8.87 2.25 -9.04
N ASN A 17 9.83 2.43 -9.94
CA ASN A 17 9.74 1.97 -11.31
C ASN A 17 9.88 0.44 -11.43
N HIS A 18 10.76 -0.17 -10.65
CA HIS A 18 10.96 -1.63 -10.66
C HIS A 18 9.74 -2.38 -10.14
N HIS A 19 9.24 -1.98 -8.98
CA HIS A 19 8.08 -2.61 -8.35
C HIS A 19 6.74 -2.05 -8.82
N GLN A 20 6.76 -0.90 -9.51
CA GLN A 20 5.57 -0.23 -10.03
C GLN A 20 4.58 0.18 -8.92
N VAL A 21 5.11 0.58 -7.80
CA VAL A 21 4.41 1.12 -6.64
C VAL A 21 4.95 2.52 -6.33
N ARG A 22 4.24 3.25 -5.50
CA ARG A 22 4.70 4.54 -4.97
C ARG A 22 5.26 4.34 -3.57
N ILE A 23 6.39 4.98 -3.26
CA ILE A 23 7.02 4.92 -1.93
C ILE A 23 6.93 6.31 -1.31
N LEU A 24 6.33 6.44 -0.14
CA LEU A 24 6.29 7.71 0.59
C LEU A 24 7.65 8.01 1.23
N ASP A 25 7.93 9.29 1.45
CA ASP A 25 9.16 9.70 2.15
C ASP A 25 9.19 9.21 3.60
N GLU A 26 8.02 9.18 4.25
CA GLU A 26 7.86 8.60 5.58
C GLU A 26 8.22 7.12 5.67
N ALA A 27 7.98 6.34 4.60
CA ALA A 27 8.42 4.95 4.53
C ALA A 27 9.95 4.83 4.46
N ILE A 28 10.61 5.73 3.75
CA ILE A 28 12.07 5.78 3.67
C ILE A 28 12.66 6.10 5.04
N ILE A 29 12.13 7.12 5.71
CA ILE A 29 12.56 7.50 7.06
C ILE A 29 12.32 6.34 8.03
N ALA A 30 11.13 5.75 8.03
CA ALA A 30 10.81 4.60 8.86
C ALA A 30 11.73 3.39 8.60
N ALA A 31 12.10 3.12 7.32
CA ALA A 31 13.00 2.04 6.99
C ALA A 31 14.40 2.23 7.60
N VAL A 32 14.92 3.44 7.58
CA VAL A 32 16.21 3.78 8.21
C VAL A 32 16.10 3.67 9.72
N ASP A 33 15.14 4.37 10.35
CA ASP A 33 14.99 4.44 11.79
C ASP A 33 14.71 3.08 12.43
N LEU A 34 13.72 2.34 11.90
CA LEU A 34 13.35 1.04 12.43
C LEU A 34 14.44 0.00 12.21
N SER A 35 15.16 0.09 11.08
CA SER A 35 16.30 -0.81 10.84
C SER A 35 17.43 -0.58 11.84
N ILE A 36 17.71 0.68 12.20
CA ILE A 36 18.72 1.00 13.22
C ILE A 36 18.34 0.41 14.57
N ARG A 37 17.09 0.60 14.98
CA ARG A 37 16.58 0.20 16.30
C ARG A 37 16.41 -1.30 16.48
N TYR A 38 15.95 -2.00 15.44
CA TYR A 38 15.49 -3.39 15.59
C TYR A 38 16.31 -4.42 14.79
N ILE A 39 17.13 -4.00 13.81
CA ILE A 39 17.96 -4.90 13.01
C ILE A 39 19.43 -4.62 13.27
N SER A 40 20.03 -5.39 14.20
CA SER A 40 21.41 -5.18 14.65
C SER A 40 22.47 -5.92 13.82
N ASN A 41 22.09 -6.97 13.08
CA ASN A 41 22.99 -7.87 12.38
C ASN A 41 23.31 -7.47 10.94
N ARG A 42 22.88 -6.28 10.50
CA ARG A 42 23.14 -5.73 9.16
C ARG A 42 23.49 -4.25 9.25
N PHE A 43 24.12 -3.73 8.22
CA PHE A 43 24.58 -2.33 8.14
C PHE A 43 23.69 -1.48 7.25
N LEU A 44 23.69 -0.15 7.51
CA LEU A 44 23.12 0.83 6.61
C LEU A 44 24.08 1.07 5.41
N PRO A 45 23.55 1.37 4.22
CA PRO A 45 22.13 1.53 3.87
C PRO A 45 21.40 0.20 3.57
N ASP A 46 22.11 -0.92 3.43
CA ASP A 46 21.59 -2.19 2.88
C ASP A 46 20.33 -2.68 3.60
N LYS A 47 20.32 -2.66 4.93
CA LYS A 47 19.15 -3.11 5.69
C LYS A 47 17.88 -2.27 5.46
N ALA A 48 18.03 -0.97 5.21
CA ALA A 48 16.92 -0.09 4.87
C ALA A 48 16.45 -0.30 3.44
N ILE A 49 17.39 -0.55 2.52
CA ILE A 49 17.09 -0.92 1.13
C ILE A 49 16.28 -2.21 1.09
N ASP A 50 16.71 -3.27 1.80
CA ASP A 50 16.00 -4.54 1.85
C ASP A 50 14.57 -4.40 2.38
N LEU A 51 14.35 -3.55 3.39
CA LEU A 51 13.01 -3.29 3.93
C LEU A 51 12.09 -2.62 2.90
N VAL A 52 12.60 -1.63 2.19
CA VAL A 52 11.82 -0.93 1.16
C VAL A 52 11.56 -1.85 -0.03
N ASP A 53 12.53 -2.66 -0.43
CA ASP A 53 12.38 -3.63 -1.51
C ASP A 53 11.32 -4.69 -1.19
N GLU A 54 11.34 -5.25 0.03
CA GLU A 54 10.33 -6.22 0.47
C GLU A 54 8.94 -5.59 0.60
N ALA A 55 8.83 -4.35 1.11
CA ALA A 55 7.57 -3.63 1.21
C ALA A 55 6.96 -3.38 -0.18
N ALA A 56 7.78 -2.89 -1.10
CA ALA A 56 7.37 -2.63 -2.48
C ALA A 56 6.97 -3.92 -3.22
N SER A 57 7.74 -5.00 -3.03
CA SER A 57 7.44 -6.34 -3.59
C SER A 57 6.11 -6.87 -3.07
N ARG A 58 5.89 -6.75 -1.76
CA ARG A 58 4.66 -7.21 -1.10
C ARG A 58 3.44 -6.45 -1.59
N LEU A 59 3.54 -5.12 -1.63
CA LEU A 59 2.47 -4.27 -2.13
C LEU A 59 2.13 -4.61 -3.59
N ARG A 60 3.13 -4.83 -4.43
CA ARG A 60 2.91 -5.29 -5.81
C ARG A 60 2.17 -6.63 -5.89
N LEU A 61 2.49 -7.59 -5.01
CA LEU A 61 1.76 -8.85 -4.94
C LEU A 61 0.32 -8.63 -4.50
N GLN A 62 0.07 -7.73 -3.56
CA GLN A 62 -1.28 -7.37 -3.10
C GLN A 62 -2.11 -6.73 -4.22
N ILE A 63 -1.54 -5.81 -5.01
CA ILE A 63 -2.19 -5.20 -6.18
C ILE A 63 -2.67 -6.27 -7.18
N ASN A 64 -1.89 -7.34 -7.34
CA ASN A 64 -2.18 -8.42 -8.30
C ASN A 64 -3.05 -9.55 -7.71
N SER A 65 -3.27 -9.57 -6.39
CA SER A 65 -4.10 -10.57 -5.72
C SER A 65 -5.54 -10.09 -5.53
N LEU A 66 -6.42 -11.05 -5.30
CA LEU A 66 -7.81 -10.74 -4.96
C LEU A 66 -7.85 -10.08 -3.57
N PRO A 67 -8.67 -9.04 -3.37
CA PRO A 67 -8.91 -8.49 -2.04
C PRO A 67 -9.42 -9.56 -1.07
N GLU A 68 -8.99 -9.49 0.18
CA GLU A 68 -9.38 -10.45 1.22
C GLU A 68 -10.91 -10.52 1.39
N GLU A 69 -11.57 -9.39 1.30
CA GLU A 69 -13.03 -9.28 1.39
C GLU A 69 -13.71 -10.11 0.28
N LEU A 70 -13.23 -9.99 -0.96
CA LEU A 70 -13.74 -10.74 -2.10
C LEU A 70 -13.48 -12.24 -1.95
N GLU A 71 -12.30 -12.62 -1.47
CA GLU A 71 -11.95 -14.03 -1.22
C GLU A 71 -12.84 -14.63 -0.14
N ASN A 72 -13.12 -13.90 0.95
CA ASN A 72 -14.00 -14.34 2.03
C ASN A 72 -15.43 -14.56 1.56
N ILE A 73 -15.97 -13.64 0.75
CA ILE A 73 -17.30 -13.78 0.17
C ILE A 73 -17.35 -15.01 -0.75
N GLN A 74 -16.36 -15.20 -1.61
CA GLN A 74 -16.30 -16.37 -2.50
C GLN A 74 -16.22 -17.69 -1.73
N ARG A 75 -15.45 -17.72 -0.64
CA ARG A 75 -15.35 -18.89 0.25
C ARG A 75 -16.71 -19.21 0.90
N LYS A 76 -17.40 -18.18 1.38
CA LYS A 76 -18.73 -18.32 1.98
C LYS A 76 -19.79 -18.79 0.98
N ILE A 77 -19.80 -18.24 -0.22
CA ILE A 77 -20.70 -18.71 -1.30
C ILE A 77 -20.45 -20.19 -1.58
N ARG A 78 -19.21 -20.61 -1.76
CA ARG A 78 -18.85 -22.02 -2.01
C ARG A 78 -19.30 -22.95 -0.88
N GLN A 79 -19.13 -22.52 0.37
CA GLN A 79 -19.61 -23.28 1.54
C GLN A 79 -21.12 -23.46 1.52
N LEU A 80 -21.89 -22.40 1.26
CA LEU A 80 -23.34 -22.43 1.19
C LEU A 80 -23.86 -23.24 -0.01
N GLU A 81 -23.14 -23.22 -1.14
CA GLU A 81 -23.46 -24.07 -2.30
C GLU A 81 -23.33 -25.55 -1.97
N ILE A 82 -22.25 -25.95 -1.26
CA ILE A 82 -22.04 -27.33 -0.81
C ILE A 82 -23.16 -27.72 0.17
N GLU A 83 -23.51 -26.87 1.13
CA GLU A 83 -24.59 -27.09 2.08
C GLU A 83 -25.95 -27.24 1.36
N ARG A 84 -26.24 -26.37 0.41
CA ARG A 84 -27.47 -26.44 -0.41
C ARG A 84 -27.57 -27.76 -1.18
N GLU A 85 -26.49 -28.23 -1.77
CA GLU A 85 -26.50 -29.53 -2.48
C GLU A 85 -26.68 -30.72 -1.51
N ALA A 86 -26.16 -30.65 -0.29
CA ALA A 86 -26.38 -31.68 0.73
C ALA A 86 -27.87 -31.71 1.16
N ILE A 87 -28.45 -30.55 1.49
CA ILE A 87 -29.84 -30.42 1.93
C ILE A 87 -30.84 -30.79 0.80
N LYS A 88 -30.51 -30.52 -0.44
CA LYS A 88 -31.29 -30.90 -1.60
C LYS A 88 -31.53 -32.41 -1.68
N ARG A 89 -30.54 -33.22 -1.21
CA ARG A 89 -30.65 -34.67 -1.13
C ARG A 89 -31.57 -35.12 -0.02
N GLU A 90 -31.77 -34.30 1.02
CA GLU A 90 -32.66 -34.53 2.13
C GLU A 90 -34.13 -34.08 1.86
N ASN A 91 -34.41 -33.51 0.68
CA ASN A 91 -35.72 -33.02 0.23
C ASN A 91 -36.31 -31.86 1.07
N ASP A 92 -35.51 -31.10 1.82
CA ASP A 92 -35.98 -29.92 2.55
C ASP A 92 -36.05 -28.69 1.62
N LYS A 93 -37.14 -28.55 0.91
CA LYS A 93 -37.36 -27.48 -0.07
C LYS A 93 -37.33 -26.08 0.56
N LYS A 94 -37.73 -25.91 1.84
CA LYS A 94 -37.71 -24.60 2.49
C LYS A 94 -36.31 -24.10 2.70
N LYS A 95 -35.44 -24.92 3.28
CA LYS A 95 -34.02 -24.58 3.51
C LYS A 95 -33.27 -24.36 2.20
N VAL A 96 -33.54 -25.17 1.17
CA VAL A 96 -32.94 -24.96 -0.18
C VAL A 96 -33.31 -23.59 -0.74
N THR A 97 -34.57 -23.14 -0.57
CA THR A 97 -34.99 -21.81 -1.05
C THR A 97 -34.33 -20.67 -0.26
N GLU A 98 -34.22 -20.83 1.07
CA GLU A 98 -33.52 -19.83 1.93
C GLU A 98 -32.05 -19.72 1.58
N LEU A 99 -31.33 -20.83 1.46
CA LEU A 99 -29.92 -20.85 1.06
C LEU A 99 -29.71 -20.26 -0.32
N THR A 100 -30.62 -20.52 -1.26
CA THR A 100 -30.52 -19.95 -2.61
C THR A 100 -30.63 -18.44 -2.58
N LYS A 101 -31.52 -17.86 -1.79
CA LYS A 101 -31.60 -16.39 -1.62
C LYS A 101 -30.34 -15.80 -1.03
N VAL A 102 -29.79 -16.42 0.02
CA VAL A 102 -28.53 -15.94 0.63
C VAL A 102 -27.36 -16.03 -0.34
N ILE A 103 -27.28 -17.10 -1.14
CA ILE A 103 -26.26 -17.24 -2.18
C ILE A 103 -26.42 -16.16 -3.27
N GLU A 104 -27.64 -15.84 -3.68
CA GLU A 104 -27.92 -14.78 -4.65
C GLU A 104 -27.51 -13.41 -4.12
N GLU A 105 -27.83 -13.09 -2.85
CA GLU A 105 -27.44 -11.84 -2.20
C GLU A 105 -25.92 -11.69 -2.14
N LEU A 106 -25.22 -12.71 -1.64
CA LEU A 106 -23.76 -12.73 -1.57
C LEU A 106 -23.11 -12.72 -2.97
N SER A 107 -23.72 -13.34 -3.97
CA SER A 107 -23.24 -13.30 -5.35
C SER A 107 -23.34 -11.89 -5.94
N ASN A 108 -24.45 -11.19 -5.67
CA ASN A 108 -24.62 -9.80 -6.10
C ASN A 108 -23.61 -8.87 -5.41
N GLU A 109 -23.33 -9.09 -4.12
CA GLU A 109 -22.32 -8.34 -3.37
C GLU A 109 -20.92 -8.62 -3.93
N ARG A 110 -20.57 -9.90 -4.12
CA ARG A 110 -19.32 -10.31 -4.78
C ARG A 110 -19.12 -9.62 -6.13
N ASP A 111 -20.14 -9.59 -6.98
CA ASP A 111 -20.04 -9.06 -8.33
C ASP A 111 -19.85 -7.54 -8.32
N LYS A 112 -20.46 -6.83 -7.36
CA LYS A 112 -20.23 -5.39 -7.15
C LYS A 112 -18.77 -5.11 -6.74
N ILE A 113 -18.27 -5.82 -5.73
CA ILE A 113 -16.89 -5.65 -5.24
C ILE A 113 -15.89 -6.03 -6.33
N LYS A 114 -16.15 -7.14 -7.04
CA LYS A 114 -15.31 -7.61 -8.14
C LYS A 114 -15.23 -6.59 -9.27
N SER A 115 -16.35 -6.04 -9.70
CA SER A 115 -16.38 -5.03 -10.77
C SER A 115 -15.63 -3.76 -10.38
N ARG A 116 -15.76 -3.33 -9.11
CA ARG A 116 -15.02 -2.19 -8.59
C ARG A 116 -13.51 -2.49 -8.56
N TRP A 117 -13.10 -3.64 -8.04
CA TRP A 117 -11.71 -4.05 -7.99
C TRP A 117 -11.08 -4.16 -9.39
N GLU A 118 -11.79 -4.77 -10.36
CA GLU A 118 -11.33 -4.86 -11.75
C GLU A 118 -11.15 -3.47 -12.38
N SER A 119 -12.03 -2.53 -12.06
CA SER A 119 -11.93 -1.13 -12.52
C SER A 119 -10.71 -0.43 -11.92
N GLU A 120 -10.53 -0.49 -10.59
CA GLU A 120 -9.36 0.09 -9.91
C GLU A 120 -8.05 -0.50 -10.45
N ARG A 121 -7.99 -1.83 -10.57
CA ARG A 121 -6.84 -2.54 -11.14
C ARG A 121 -6.53 -2.11 -12.57
N GLY A 122 -7.56 -1.96 -13.41
CA GLY A 122 -7.39 -1.54 -14.80
C GLY A 122 -6.75 -0.15 -14.92
N PHE A 123 -7.11 0.80 -14.05
CA PHE A 123 -6.47 2.12 -14.02
C PHE A 123 -5.03 2.04 -13.53
N ILE A 124 -4.73 1.22 -12.51
CA ILE A 124 -3.36 1.01 -12.01
C ILE A 124 -2.48 0.38 -13.11
N GLU A 125 -2.96 -0.65 -13.80
CA GLU A 125 -2.25 -1.27 -14.92
C GLU A 125 -1.98 -0.26 -16.06
N LYS A 126 -2.93 0.62 -16.36
CA LYS A 126 -2.76 1.69 -17.35
C LYS A 126 -1.66 2.66 -16.93
N ILE A 127 -1.67 3.13 -15.67
CA ILE A 127 -0.62 4.00 -15.12
C ILE A 127 0.75 3.33 -15.21
N GLN A 128 0.84 2.05 -14.85
CA GLN A 128 2.09 1.29 -14.89
C GLN A 128 2.62 1.12 -16.31
N ASN A 129 1.75 0.84 -17.27
CA ASN A 129 2.14 0.70 -18.67
C ASN A 129 2.63 2.01 -19.26
N GLU A 130 1.97 3.13 -18.95
CA GLU A 130 2.43 4.43 -19.41
C GLU A 130 3.76 4.86 -18.77
N LYS A 131 4.02 4.54 -17.50
CA LYS A 131 5.33 4.74 -16.88
C LYS A 131 6.44 3.96 -17.62
N LYS A 132 6.19 2.68 -17.94
CA LYS A 132 7.13 1.87 -18.75
C LYS A 132 7.36 2.47 -20.14
N ASN A 133 6.31 2.99 -20.76
CA ASN A 133 6.42 3.66 -22.04
C ASN A 133 7.32 4.90 -21.96
N ILE A 134 7.18 5.71 -20.90
CA ILE A 134 8.05 6.88 -20.67
C ILE A 134 9.51 6.48 -20.54
N GLU A 135 9.82 5.43 -19.76
CA GLU A 135 11.20 4.94 -19.64
C GLU A 135 11.77 4.47 -20.99
N ARG A 136 10.97 3.72 -21.74
CA ARG A 136 11.35 3.30 -23.10
C ARG A 136 11.60 4.50 -24.00
N TYR A 137 10.72 5.49 -24.00
CA TYR A 137 10.88 6.71 -24.83
C TYR A 137 12.10 7.54 -24.41
N ARG A 138 12.43 7.61 -23.11
CA ARG A 138 13.67 8.24 -22.62
C ARG A 138 14.89 7.51 -23.15
N TYR A 139 14.91 6.18 -23.05
CA TYR A 139 16.00 5.36 -23.55
C TYR A 139 16.18 5.50 -25.08
N GLU A 140 15.07 5.45 -25.84
CA GLU A 140 15.09 5.65 -27.29
C GLU A 140 15.59 7.07 -27.66
N ALA A 141 15.19 8.09 -26.91
CA ALA A 141 15.68 9.46 -27.13
C ALA A 141 17.18 9.60 -26.88
N GLU A 142 17.71 8.99 -25.80
CA GLU A 142 19.14 8.99 -25.51
C GLU A 142 19.95 8.23 -26.58
N ALA A 143 19.45 7.10 -27.06
CA ALA A 143 20.09 6.35 -28.14
C ALA A 143 20.12 7.16 -29.44
N ALA A 144 18.99 7.78 -29.80
CA ALA A 144 18.89 8.63 -30.99
C ALA A 144 19.77 9.89 -30.91
N GLU A 145 19.95 10.46 -29.71
CA GLU A 145 20.86 11.60 -29.47
C GLU A 145 22.30 11.23 -29.73
N ARG A 146 22.73 10.02 -29.32
CA ARG A 146 24.10 9.50 -29.62
C ARG A 146 24.33 9.24 -31.11
N GLU A 147 23.26 8.90 -31.85
CA GLU A 147 23.29 8.67 -33.30
C GLU A 147 23.13 9.98 -34.11
N GLY A 148 22.87 11.12 -33.44
CA GLY A 148 22.63 12.41 -34.10
C GLY A 148 21.25 12.55 -34.75
N ASN A 149 20.33 11.66 -34.44
CA ASN A 149 18.95 11.70 -34.96
C ASN A 149 18.03 12.60 -34.10
N TYR A 150 18.24 13.90 -34.25
CA TYR A 150 17.51 14.92 -33.46
C TYR A 150 15.99 14.95 -33.76
N GLY A 151 15.56 14.47 -34.93
CA GLY A 151 14.15 14.36 -35.27
C GLY A 151 13.42 13.36 -34.36
N LEU A 152 14.01 12.19 -34.16
CA LEU A 152 13.48 11.16 -33.26
C LEU A 152 13.55 11.65 -31.79
N VAL A 153 14.63 12.31 -31.39
CA VAL A 153 14.75 12.92 -30.05
C VAL A 153 13.59 13.88 -29.78
N ALA A 154 13.29 14.77 -30.74
CA ALA A 154 12.20 15.72 -30.61
C ALA A 154 10.83 15.04 -30.53
N GLU A 155 10.57 14.02 -31.36
CA GLU A 155 9.34 13.22 -31.33
C GLU A 155 9.13 12.55 -29.96
N GLN A 156 10.19 11.93 -29.40
CA GLN A 156 10.10 11.26 -28.10
C GLN A 156 9.91 12.28 -26.96
N ARG A 157 10.80 13.27 -26.86
CA ARG A 157 10.81 14.21 -25.72
C ARG A 157 9.62 15.19 -25.70
N TYR A 158 9.19 15.67 -26.87
CA TYR A 158 8.12 16.69 -26.96
C TYR A 158 6.78 16.15 -27.43
N GLY A 159 6.74 14.93 -27.96
CA GLY A 159 5.52 14.28 -28.41
C GLY A 159 5.06 13.16 -27.49
N LYS A 160 5.79 12.03 -27.47
CA LYS A 160 5.33 10.81 -26.81
C LYS A 160 5.38 10.90 -25.29
N ILE A 161 6.45 11.43 -24.68
CA ILE A 161 6.57 11.55 -23.23
C ILE A 161 5.46 12.43 -22.63
N PRO A 162 5.22 13.69 -23.12
CA PRO A 162 4.14 14.51 -22.58
C PRO A 162 2.75 13.92 -22.77
N ASN A 163 2.52 13.14 -23.84
CA ASN A 163 1.25 12.46 -24.05
C ASN A 163 1.04 11.32 -23.06
N ALA A 164 2.09 10.54 -22.77
CA ALA A 164 2.05 9.49 -21.75
C ALA A 164 1.87 10.08 -20.34
N GLU A 165 2.53 11.20 -20.02
CA GLU A 165 2.34 11.91 -18.75
C GLU A 165 0.88 12.39 -18.58
N LYS A 166 0.28 12.97 -19.62
CA LYS A 166 -1.16 13.34 -19.59
C LYS A 166 -2.06 12.12 -19.40
N ALA A 167 -1.76 11.00 -20.05
CA ALA A 167 -2.52 9.77 -19.90
C ALA A 167 -2.44 9.22 -18.45
N ILE A 168 -1.28 9.34 -17.80
CA ILE A 168 -1.10 8.99 -16.40
C ILE A 168 -1.96 9.88 -15.49
N GLU A 169 -1.95 11.21 -15.70
CA GLU A 169 -2.73 12.12 -14.85
C GLU A 169 -4.24 11.85 -15.00
N LEU A 170 -4.73 11.64 -16.21
CA LEU A 170 -6.13 11.26 -16.43
C LEU A 170 -6.48 9.92 -15.75
N ALA A 171 -5.60 8.92 -15.88
CA ALA A 171 -5.83 7.63 -15.24
C ALA A 171 -5.82 7.72 -13.70
N LYS A 172 -4.99 8.59 -13.10
CA LYS A 172 -4.99 8.86 -11.65
C LYS A 172 -6.29 9.53 -11.19
N GLU A 173 -6.81 10.47 -11.97
CA GLU A 173 -8.09 11.12 -11.66
C GLU A 173 -9.26 10.13 -11.71
N GLU A 174 -9.27 9.26 -12.72
CA GLU A 174 -10.27 8.20 -12.86
C GLU A 174 -10.17 7.18 -11.73
N LEU A 175 -8.94 6.78 -11.37
CA LEU A 175 -8.68 5.89 -10.23
C LEU A 175 -9.20 6.49 -8.92
N LYS A 176 -8.89 7.76 -8.66
CA LYS A 176 -9.37 8.46 -7.46
C LYS A 176 -10.90 8.53 -7.39
N LYS A 177 -11.57 8.70 -8.53
CA LYS A 177 -13.05 8.66 -8.60
C LYS A 177 -13.59 7.26 -8.35
N ALA A 178 -12.93 6.22 -8.86
CA ALA A 178 -13.33 4.82 -8.67
C ALA A 178 -13.11 4.33 -7.23
N GLN A 179 -12.05 4.75 -6.58
CA GLN A 179 -11.71 4.39 -5.21
C GLN A 179 -12.64 5.04 -4.16
N GLY A 180 -13.07 6.29 -4.38
CA GLY A 180 -13.86 7.04 -3.39
C GLY A 180 -13.14 7.15 -2.04
N ASP A 181 -13.90 6.99 -0.95
CA ASP A 181 -13.36 7.11 0.41
C ASP A 181 -12.66 5.83 0.92
N ASN A 182 -12.92 4.68 0.29
CA ASN A 182 -12.36 3.37 0.68
C ASN A 182 -11.73 2.67 -0.53
N PRO A 183 -10.43 2.81 -0.78
CA PRO A 183 -9.73 2.08 -1.82
C PRO A 183 -9.72 0.57 -1.54
N LEU A 184 -9.92 -0.25 -2.57
CA LEU A 184 -9.75 -1.71 -2.48
C LEU A 184 -8.30 -2.12 -2.72
N ILE A 185 -7.53 -1.27 -3.38
CA ILE A 185 -6.13 -1.50 -3.72
C ILE A 185 -5.31 -0.32 -3.22
N ASP A 186 -4.37 -0.60 -2.33
CA ASP A 186 -3.33 0.35 -1.96
C ASP A 186 -2.20 0.30 -2.98
N GLU A 187 -1.69 1.48 -3.39
CA GLU A 187 -0.56 1.60 -4.33
C GLU A 187 0.65 2.32 -3.71
N VAL A 188 0.58 2.58 -2.43
CA VAL A 188 1.54 3.43 -1.73
C VAL A 188 2.16 2.68 -0.56
N VAL A 189 3.48 2.56 -0.56
CA VAL A 189 4.24 2.06 0.60
C VAL A 189 4.36 3.17 1.62
N ASN A 190 3.87 2.94 2.82
CA ASN A 190 3.89 3.86 3.97
C ASN A 190 4.77 3.34 5.11
N ALA A 191 4.86 4.10 6.21
CA ALA A 191 5.66 3.73 7.39
C ALA A 191 5.12 2.47 8.09
N GLU A 192 3.81 2.22 8.04
CA GLU A 192 3.17 1.06 8.68
C GLU A 192 3.56 -0.24 7.97
N ASP A 193 3.66 -0.22 6.62
CA ASP A 193 4.12 -1.36 5.83
C ASP A 193 5.55 -1.77 6.21
N ILE A 194 6.43 -0.78 6.37
CA ILE A 194 7.81 -1.01 6.83
C ILE A 194 7.82 -1.61 8.24
N ALA A 195 7.05 -1.04 9.16
CA ALA A 195 6.96 -1.54 10.54
C ALA A 195 6.42 -2.97 10.60
N GLU A 196 5.50 -3.35 9.71
CA GLU A 196 5.01 -4.72 9.61
C GLU A 196 6.11 -5.70 9.18
N ILE A 197 6.95 -5.31 8.21
CA ILE A 197 8.07 -6.15 7.76
C ILE A 197 9.10 -6.30 8.86
N VAL A 198 9.46 -5.21 9.55
CA VAL A 198 10.37 -5.25 10.69
C VAL A 198 9.82 -6.16 11.78
N SER A 199 8.52 -6.10 12.07
CA SER A 199 7.84 -6.98 13.03
C SER A 199 7.96 -8.45 12.64
N ARG A 200 7.84 -8.74 11.35
CA ARG A 200 7.96 -10.10 10.82
C ARG A 200 9.39 -10.63 10.89
N TRP A 201 10.38 -9.82 10.57
CA TRP A 201 11.78 -10.22 10.59
C TRP A 201 12.33 -10.41 12.00
N THR A 202 11.92 -9.57 12.93
CA THR A 202 12.44 -9.54 14.29
C THR A 202 11.59 -10.33 15.28
N GLY A 203 10.32 -10.60 14.97
CA GLY A 203 9.33 -11.15 15.89
C GLY A 203 8.82 -10.13 16.93
N ILE A 204 9.25 -8.86 16.85
CA ILE A 204 8.85 -7.79 17.77
C ILE A 204 7.62 -7.08 17.17
N PRO A 205 6.51 -6.90 17.92
CA PRO A 205 5.31 -6.26 17.38
C PRO A 205 5.47 -4.72 17.25
N VAL A 206 6.35 -4.30 16.35
CA VAL A 206 6.75 -2.88 16.13
C VAL A 206 5.54 -2.02 15.78
N ASN A 207 4.62 -2.51 14.95
CA ASN A 207 3.39 -1.80 14.58
C ASN A 207 2.56 -1.40 15.81
N LYS A 208 2.37 -2.35 16.74
CA LYS A 208 1.63 -2.08 17.97
C LYS A 208 2.38 -1.10 18.88
N MET A 209 3.70 -1.15 18.87
CA MET A 209 4.53 -0.23 19.65
C MET A 209 4.47 1.20 19.10
N MET A 210 4.56 1.38 17.78
CA MET A 210 4.44 2.70 17.14
C MET A 210 3.06 3.33 17.37
N GLN A 211 1.98 2.58 17.16
CA GLN A 211 0.62 3.05 17.46
C GLN A 211 0.46 3.35 18.96
N SER A 212 0.93 2.44 19.83
CA SER A 212 0.88 2.61 21.27
C SER A 212 1.70 3.80 21.76
N GLU A 213 2.85 4.09 21.20
CA GLU A 213 3.66 5.27 21.58
C GLU A 213 2.96 6.57 21.17
N ARG A 214 2.45 6.64 19.95
CA ARG A 214 1.70 7.81 19.48
C ARG A 214 0.43 8.06 20.29
N GLU A 215 -0.34 7.00 20.55
CA GLU A 215 -1.53 7.08 21.40
C GLU A 215 -1.20 7.43 22.86
N LYS A 216 -0.12 6.88 23.41
CA LYS A 216 0.37 7.21 24.74
C LYS A 216 0.80 8.66 24.84
N LEU A 217 1.52 9.18 23.84
CA LEU A 217 1.91 10.59 23.81
C LEU A 217 0.69 11.52 23.71
N LEU A 218 -0.31 11.17 22.90
CA LEU A 218 -1.56 11.92 22.79
C LEU A 218 -2.39 11.87 24.07
N ASN A 219 -2.40 10.73 24.77
CA ASN A 219 -3.18 10.53 25.98
C ASN A 219 -2.36 10.66 27.28
N LEU A 220 -1.11 11.13 27.19
CA LEU A 220 -0.16 11.16 28.29
C LEU A 220 -0.72 11.86 29.54
N GLU A 221 -1.40 12.98 29.37
CA GLU A 221 -2.07 13.68 30.46
C GLU A 221 -3.10 12.81 31.18
N LYS A 222 -3.96 12.12 30.41
CA LYS A 222 -4.98 11.22 30.96
C LYS A 222 -4.37 10.05 31.71
N GLU A 223 -3.26 9.51 31.21
CA GLU A 223 -2.54 8.40 31.87
C GLU A 223 -1.84 8.86 33.14
N LEU A 224 -1.25 10.08 33.17
CA LEU A 224 -0.65 10.65 34.32
C LEU A 224 -1.70 10.98 35.43
N HIS A 225 -2.86 11.53 35.06
CA HIS A 225 -3.97 11.77 35.96
C HIS A 225 -4.52 10.51 36.65
N LYS A 226 -4.38 9.33 36.06
CA LYS A 226 -4.76 8.06 36.72
C LYS A 226 -3.85 7.70 37.89
N ARG A 227 -2.62 8.21 37.89
CA ARG A 227 -1.58 7.87 38.88
C ARG A 227 -1.25 9.00 39.84
N VAL A 228 -1.49 10.24 39.44
CA VAL A 228 -1.17 11.46 40.18
C VAL A 228 -2.47 12.22 40.45
N VAL A 229 -2.78 12.43 41.71
CA VAL A 229 -3.94 13.19 42.16
C VAL A 229 -3.55 14.64 42.41
N GLY A 230 -4.16 15.57 41.71
CA GLY A 230 -3.79 16.98 41.69
C GLY A 230 -2.57 17.26 40.81
N GLN A 231 -1.99 18.45 40.92
CA GLN A 231 -0.83 18.91 40.12
C GLN A 231 -1.09 19.02 38.61
N ASP A 232 -2.28 19.47 38.23
CA ASP A 232 -2.70 19.55 36.83
C ASP A 232 -1.75 20.37 35.96
N GLU A 233 -1.25 21.51 36.47
CA GLU A 233 -0.28 22.34 35.75
C GLU A 233 1.06 21.63 35.51
N ALA A 234 1.53 20.85 36.48
CA ALA A 234 2.76 20.08 36.34
C ALA A 234 2.59 18.93 35.33
N ILE A 235 1.45 18.25 35.32
CA ILE A 235 1.12 17.17 34.35
C ILE A 235 1.12 17.73 32.96
N VAL A 236 0.48 18.86 32.69
CA VAL A 236 0.47 19.52 31.39
C VAL A 236 1.88 19.91 30.98
N ALA A 237 2.65 20.56 31.86
CA ALA A 237 4.02 20.99 31.55
C ALA A 237 4.95 19.79 31.18
N VAL A 238 4.86 18.69 31.93
CA VAL A 238 5.64 17.47 31.66
C VAL A 238 5.18 16.81 30.35
N SER A 239 3.86 16.71 30.10
CA SER A 239 3.33 16.14 28.90
C SER A 239 3.74 16.90 27.64
N ASP A 240 3.73 18.25 27.73
CA ASP A 240 4.19 19.12 26.65
C ASP A 240 5.71 19.04 26.41
N ALA A 241 6.49 18.88 27.46
CA ALA A 241 7.94 18.70 27.33
C ALA A 241 8.28 17.38 26.62
N ILE A 242 7.59 16.27 26.98
CA ILE A 242 7.78 14.97 26.38
C ILE A 242 7.30 14.94 24.91
N ARG A 243 6.22 15.67 24.58
CA ARG A 243 5.73 15.77 23.19
C ARG A 243 6.66 16.57 22.28
N ARG A 244 7.52 17.43 22.83
CA ARG A 244 8.47 18.25 22.06
C ARG A 244 9.85 17.62 21.90
N SER A 245 10.17 16.62 22.71
CA SER A 245 11.44 15.89 22.59
C SER A 245 11.35 14.82 21.53
#